data_9bb3b104d00eba84bfe9e575ad4a396b
#
_entry.id   9bb3b104d00eba84bfe9e575ad4a396b
#
_cell.length_a   1.000
_cell.length_b   1.000
_cell.length_c   1.000
_cell.angle_alpha   90.00
_cell.angle_beta   90.00
_cell.angle_gamma   90.00
#
_symmetry.space_group_name_H-M   'P 1'
#
loop_
_entity.id
_entity.type
_entity.pdbx_description
1 polymer ?
#
loop_
_entity_poly.entity_id
_entity_poly.type
_entity_poly.pdbx_seq_one_letter_code
_entity_poly.pdbx_strand_id
1 'polypeptide(L)'
;MNKELQKLKQCYIPLYANGAIGLTECAKKIGITTVSVWRLAKRYKKDGAKVFIHGHTGKPSHNLKLTQPRKNNITDYYKNSWFGAPYQVFYEYVLSDLKEDVSYTAVTYTLNNAGYMSPKAHKPKAEKKKHLPREERPCEGELLQLDGCKHDWFMNKHKTVIHGMIDDATHKPTALYMCENECLLGYQEALRRTNEKYGGFPEAVYSDRSSIFCVTKENLEKVSIQEQLAGIDKSETQWQKMCEVLNIQCIFALSPEAKGRIERLWETLQGRLPYIFRFLGINTIEAANEFLSTYIDIFNEQFSVDPQSDIKKWHNAPENTNYDYLMSVKSEKTVKSNGTFCYHGEKFYCKLPLKKVTLCLNERFGLKIFYQNKWYDVELYEPLQDTYSDTMPIVEKELIRRYFYADTHSNTYKMREYG
;
A
#
# COMPACT_ATOMS: atom_id res chain seq x y z
N MET A 1 -9.87 13.51 -40.89
CA MET A 1 -10.20 13.85 -42.29
C MET A 1 -11.33 12.94 -42.76
N ASN A 2 -12.42 13.49 -43.31
CA ASN A 2 -13.61 12.72 -43.71
C ASN A 2 -13.24 11.74 -44.84
N LYS A 3 -13.23 10.43 -44.58
CA LYS A 3 -12.87 9.36 -45.53
C LYS A 3 -13.77 9.36 -46.79
N GLU A 4 -15.03 9.76 -46.60
CA GLU A 4 -16.02 9.83 -47.68
C GLU A 4 -15.72 10.96 -48.65
N LEU A 5 -15.39 12.14 -48.15
CA LEU A 5 -14.95 13.29 -48.96
C LEU A 5 -13.69 12.96 -49.79
N GLN A 6 -12.80 12.18 -49.24
CA GLN A 6 -11.57 11.77 -49.91
C GLN A 6 -11.86 10.80 -51.08
N LYS A 7 -12.78 9.84 -50.85
CA LYS A 7 -13.24 8.95 -51.92
C LYS A 7 -13.90 9.71 -53.05
N LEU A 8 -14.77 10.66 -52.74
CA LEU A 8 -15.42 11.51 -53.75
C LEU A 8 -14.40 12.30 -54.57
N LYS A 9 -13.37 12.88 -53.96
CA LYS A 9 -12.28 13.55 -54.64
C LYS A 9 -11.52 12.61 -55.60
N GLN A 10 -11.23 11.40 -55.14
CA GLN A 10 -10.54 10.40 -55.97
C GLN A 10 -11.35 9.94 -57.18
N CYS A 11 -12.69 9.91 -57.07
CA CYS A 11 -13.57 9.54 -58.20
C CYS A 11 -13.79 10.70 -59.17
N TYR A 12 -14.12 11.90 -58.71
CA TYR A 12 -14.61 12.97 -59.59
C TYR A 12 -13.54 13.92 -60.12
N ILE A 13 -12.41 14.11 -59.45
CA ILE A 13 -11.34 15.00 -59.93
C ILE A 13 -10.71 14.45 -61.21
N PRO A 14 -10.41 13.14 -61.34
CA PRO A 14 -9.94 12.59 -62.63
C PRO A 14 -10.92 12.76 -63.79
N LEU A 15 -12.23 12.58 -63.52
CA LEU A 15 -13.26 12.77 -64.54
C LEU A 15 -13.32 14.21 -65.06
N TYR A 16 -13.25 15.20 -64.19
CA TYR A 16 -13.13 16.60 -64.57
C TYR A 16 -11.82 16.90 -65.27
N ALA A 17 -10.69 16.40 -64.79
CA ALA A 17 -9.37 16.61 -65.41
C ALA A 17 -9.27 16.06 -66.84
N ASN A 18 -10.03 15.00 -67.14
CA ASN A 18 -10.12 14.37 -68.51
C ASN A 18 -11.27 14.92 -69.34
N GLY A 19 -12.02 15.92 -68.84
CA GLY A 19 -13.10 16.54 -69.63
C GLY A 19 -14.43 15.78 -69.65
N ALA A 20 -14.57 14.68 -68.86
CA ALA A 20 -15.78 13.86 -68.81
C ALA A 20 -16.97 14.50 -68.08
N ILE A 21 -16.69 15.42 -67.19
CA ILE A 21 -17.73 16.19 -66.45
C ILE A 21 -17.34 17.67 -66.33
N GLY A 22 -18.35 18.53 -66.19
CA GLY A 22 -18.13 19.99 -66.06
C GLY A 22 -17.62 20.40 -64.66
N LEU A 23 -16.96 21.57 -64.62
CA LEU A 23 -16.41 22.11 -63.37
C LEU A 23 -17.46 22.26 -62.25
N THR A 24 -18.58 22.83 -62.59
CA THR A 24 -19.68 23.09 -61.63
C THR A 24 -20.31 21.78 -61.16
N GLU A 25 -20.45 20.84 -62.04
CA GLU A 25 -20.98 19.50 -61.71
C GLU A 25 -20.05 18.75 -60.78
N CYS A 26 -18.73 18.75 -61.06
CA CYS A 26 -17.72 18.14 -60.22
C CYS A 26 -17.71 18.75 -58.82
N ALA A 27 -17.79 20.08 -58.74
CA ALA A 27 -17.85 20.81 -57.47
C ALA A 27 -19.07 20.42 -56.61
N LYS A 28 -20.26 20.31 -57.27
CA LYS A 28 -21.52 19.89 -56.64
C LYS A 28 -21.47 18.43 -56.17
N LYS A 29 -20.88 17.51 -56.95
CA LYS A 29 -20.75 16.08 -56.56
C LYS A 29 -19.83 15.86 -55.38
N ILE A 30 -18.76 16.64 -55.27
CA ILE A 30 -17.80 16.51 -54.16
C ILE A 30 -18.21 17.33 -52.94
N GLY A 31 -19.03 18.40 -53.12
CA GLY A 31 -19.39 19.34 -52.04
C GLY A 31 -18.27 20.34 -51.72
N ILE A 32 -17.47 20.77 -52.75
CA ILE A 32 -16.40 21.76 -52.58
C ILE A 32 -16.54 22.87 -53.61
N THR A 33 -15.83 23.98 -53.42
CA THR A 33 -15.89 25.11 -54.35
C THR A 33 -15.26 24.79 -55.73
N THR A 34 -15.76 25.42 -56.77
CA THR A 34 -15.22 25.28 -58.14
C THR A 34 -13.72 25.63 -58.24
N VAL A 35 -13.28 26.64 -57.48
CA VAL A 35 -11.87 27.00 -57.36
C VAL A 35 -11.03 25.85 -56.76
N SER A 36 -11.56 25.15 -55.77
CA SER A 36 -10.90 23.99 -55.18
C SER A 36 -10.79 22.83 -56.14
N VAL A 37 -11.84 22.55 -56.92
CA VAL A 37 -11.83 21.55 -58.00
C VAL A 37 -10.78 21.88 -59.03
N TRP A 38 -10.76 23.11 -59.53
CA TRP A 38 -9.79 23.55 -60.53
C TRP A 38 -8.34 23.42 -60.04
N ARG A 39 -8.05 23.87 -58.83
CA ARG A 39 -6.71 23.74 -58.20
C ARG A 39 -6.30 22.27 -58.06
N LEU A 40 -7.20 21.42 -57.59
CA LEU A 40 -6.96 19.99 -57.40
C LEU A 40 -6.74 19.29 -58.74
N ALA A 41 -7.52 19.60 -59.78
CA ALA A 41 -7.37 19.03 -61.10
C ALA A 41 -6.07 19.48 -61.77
N LYS A 42 -5.67 20.73 -61.62
CA LYS A 42 -4.38 21.23 -62.13
C LYS A 42 -3.20 20.45 -61.47
N ARG A 43 -3.27 20.20 -60.17
CA ARG A 43 -2.30 19.39 -59.46
C ARG A 43 -2.37 17.91 -59.87
N TYR A 44 -3.58 17.36 -60.08
CA TYR A 44 -3.78 16.00 -60.52
C TYR A 44 -3.17 15.74 -61.90
N LYS A 45 -3.29 16.67 -62.84
CA LYS A 45 -2.63 16.60 -64.15
C LYS A 45 -1.11 16.56 -64.06
N LYS A 46 -0.52 17.16 -63.01
CA LYS A 46 0.92 17.19 -62.78
C LYS A 46 1.42 15.97 -61.97
N ASP A 47 0.75 15.67 -60.88
CA ASP A 47 1.25 14.76 -59.83
C ASP A 47 0.47 13.43 -59.77
N GLY A 48 -0.54 13.26 -60.62
CA GLY A 48 -1.42 12.08 -60.66
C GLY A 48 -2.15 11.83 -59.33
N ALA A 49 -2.42 10.57 -59.03
CA ALA A 49 -3.14 10.17 -57.81
C ALA A 49 -2.46 10.57 -56.50
N LYS A 50 -1.18 10.94 -56.51
CA LYS A 50 -0.44 11.39 -55.34
C LYS A 50 -1.04 12.67 -54.71
N VAL A 51 -1.78 13.48 -55.51
CA VAL A 51 -2.44 14.69 -55.00
C VAL A 51 -3.49 14.40 -53.94
N PHE A 52 -4.05 13.20 -53.88
CA PHE A 52 -5.05 12.80 -52.89
C PHE A 52 -4.43 12.32 -51.58
N ILE A 53 -3.11 12.10 -51.55
CA ILE A 53 -2.39 11.74 -50.34
C ILE A 53 -2.01 13.04 -49.63
N HIS A 54 -2.42 13.14 -48.37
CA HIS A 54 -2.05 14.31 -47.55
C HIS A 54 -0.52 14.38 -47.40
N GLY A 55 0.08 15.56 -47.64
CA GLY A 55 1.52 15.73 -47.71
C GLY A 55 2.32 15.35 -46.45
N HIS A 56 1.63 15.19 -45.32
CA HIS A 56 2.19 14.67 -44.07
C HIS A 56 1.93 13.19 -43.84
N THR A 57 1.22 12.49 -44.75
CA THR A 57 0.96 11.05 -44.58
C THR A 57 2.27 10.28 -44.65
N GLY A 58 2.60 9.52 -43.63
CA GLY A 58 3.84 8.73 -43.54
C GLY A 58 5.09 9.52 -43.14
N LYS A 59 4.99 10.84 -42.93
CA LYS A 59 6.11 11.63 -42.42
C LYS A 59 6.01 11.76 -40.89
N PRO A 60 7.10 11.55 -40.13
CA PRO A 60 7.10 11.82 -38.72
C PRO A 60 6.88 13.33 -38.49
N SER A 61 6.12 13.67 -37.44
CA SER A 61 5.96 15.07 -37.06
C SER A 61 7.32 15.64 -36.65
N HIS A 62 7.67 16.85 -37.10
CA HIS A 62 8.88 17.56 -36.69
C HIS A 62 8.92 17.82 -35.15
N ASN A 63 7.77 17.82 -34.51
CA ASN A 63 7.63 17.99 -33.07
C ASN A 63 7.56 16.66 -32.30
N LEU A 64 8.04 15.55 -32.89
CA LEU A 64 8.04 14.27 -32.22
C LEU A 64 9.10 14.28 -31.12
N LYS A 65 8.71 14.62 -29.89
CA LYS A 65 9.59 14.59 -28.70
C LYS A 65 10.13 13.19 -28.41
N LEU A 66 9.39 12.12 -28.78
CA LEU A 66 9.72 10.75 -28.50
C LEU A 66 10.20 10.02 -29.75
N THR A 67 11.52 9.94 -29.92
CA THR A 67 12.18 9.22 -31.01
C THR A 67 12.11 7.70 -30.82
N GLN A 68 12.36 6.90 -31.86
CA GLN A 68 12.32 5.44 -31.76
C GLN A 68 13.32 4.87 -30.74
N PRO A 69 14.58 5.34 -30.64
CA PRO A 69 15.50 4.91 -29.58
C PRO A 69 14.96 5.18 -28.17
N ARG A 70 14.35 6.34 -27.93
CA ARG A 70 13.74 6.66 -26.63
C ARG A 70 12.55 5.75 -26.33
N LYS A 71 11.72 5.40 -27.33
CA LYS A 71 10.63 4.43 -27.17
C LYS A 71 11.16 3.05 -26.79
N ASN A 72 12.21 2.60 -27.45
CA ASN A 72 12.85 1.32 -27.15
C ASN A 72 13.37 1.31 -25.70
N ASN A 73 14.05 2.39 -25.28
CA ASN A 73 14.57 2.54 -23.93
C ASN A 73 13.46 2.41 -22.86
N ILE A 74 12.33 3.12 -23.05
CA ILE A 74 11.16 3.03 -22.17
C ILE A 74 10.59 1.60 -22.14
N THR A 75 10.50 0.96 -23.32
CA THR A 75 9.97 -0.40 -23.44
C THR A 75 10.87 -1.42 -22.75
N ASP A 76 12.17 -1.33 -22.94
CA ASP A 76 13.16 -2.23 -22.35
C ASP A 76 13.22 -2.05 -20.83
N TYR A 77 13.12 -0.81 -20.34
CA TYR A 77 13.04 -0.52 -18.92
C TYR A 77 11.78 -1.11 -18.27
N TYR A 78 10.61 -0.97 -18.93
CA TYR A 78 9.39 -1.62 -18.45
C TYR A 78 9.53 -3.14 -18.42
N LYS A 79 10.04 -3.74 -19.51
CA LYS A 79 10.20 -5.19 -19.63
C LYS A 79 11.13 -5.76 -18.56
N ASN A 80 12.26 -5.11 -18.29
CA ASN A 80 13.31 -5.66 -17.46
C ASN A 80 13.06 -5.42 -15.95
N SER A 81 12.48 -4.27 -15.59
CA SER A 81 12.38 -3.85 -14.18
C SER A 81 10.94 -3.74 -13.68
N TRP A 82 9.98 -3.42 -14.57
CA TRP A 82 8.60 -3.08 -14.20
C TRP A 82 7.54 -3.98 -14.80
N PHE A 83 7.91 -5.10 -15.38
CA PHE A 83 6.96 -5.98 -16.05
C PHE A 83 5.77 -6.34 -15.16
N GLY A 84 4.54 -6.14 -15.70
CA GLY A 84 3.28 -6.36 -15.00
C GLY A 84 2.85 -5.22 -14.08
N ALA A 85 3.66 -4.17 -13.88
CA ALA A 85 3.28 -3.01 -13.10
C ALA A 85 2.18 -2.18 -13.79
N PRO A 86 1.26 -1.54 -13.03
CA PRO A 86 0.38 -0.53 -13.59
C PRO A 86 1.18 0.61 -14.22
N TYR A 87 0.75 1.07 -15.38
CA TYR A 87 1.47 2.11 -16.13
C TYR A 87 1.65 3.42 -15.36
N GLN A 88 0.73 3.75 -14.46
CA GLN A 88 0.85 4.95 -13.63
C GLN A 88 2.05 4.85 -12.69
N VAL A 89 2.24 3.71 -12.04
CA VAL A 89 3.37 3.48 -11.14
C VAL A 89 4.69 3.52 -11.92
N PHE A 90 4.74 2.81 -13.05
CA PHE A 90 5.90 2.84 -13.93
C PHE A 90 6.25 4.26 -14.40
N TYR A 91 5.23 5.05 -14.78
CA TYR A 91 5.42 6.41 -15.29
C TYR A 91 6.10 7.33 -14.27
N GLU A 92 5.76 7.23 -13.00
CA GLU A 92 6.37 8.02 -11.93
C GLU A 92 7.89 7.80 -11.86
N TYR A 93 8.35 6.56 -12.09
CA TYR A 93 9.78 6.21 -12.09
C TYR A 93 10.48 6.48 -13.43
N VAL A 94 9.77 6.44 -14.55
CA VAL A 94 10.34 6.79 -15.87
C VAL A 94 10.87 8.21 -15.87
N LEU A 95 10.14 9.16 -15.30
CA LEU A 95 10.55 10.57 -15.29
C LEU A 95 11.81 10.79 -14.44
N SER A 96 11.91 10.10 -13.29
CA SER A 96 13.04 10.26 -12.38
C SER A 96 14.27 9.48 -12.87
N ASP A 97 14.12 8.20 -13.15
CA ASP A 97 15.25 7.30 -13.39
C ASP A 97 15.80 7.39 -14.80
N LEU A 98 14.93 7.43 -15.80
CA LEU A 98 15.35 7.58 -17.19
C LEU A 98 15.59 9.04 -17.60
N LYS A 99 15.23 10.00 -16.73
CA LYS A 99 15.29 11.45 -17.02
C LYS A 99 14.57 11.79 -18.33
N GLU A 100 13.46 11.10 -18.61
CA GLU A 100 12.67 11.25 -19.83
C GLU A 100 11.55 12.26 -19.63
N ASP A 101 11.61 13.40 -20.32
CA ASP A 101 10.50 14.37 -20.39
C ASP A 101 9.43 13.89 -21.37
N VAL A 102 8.54 13.02 -20.91
CA VAL A 102 7.45 12.45 -21.72
C VAL A 102 6.13 12.48 -20.95
N SER A 103 5.01 12.58 -21.67
CA SER A 103 3.69 12.52 -21.03
C SER A 103 3.27 11.07 -20.73
N TYR A 104 2.41 10.89 -19.74
CA TYR A 104 1.79 9.60 -19.43
C TYR A 104 1.14 8.93 -20.64
N THR A 105 0.44 9.74 -21.49
CA THR A 105 -0.19 9.25 -22.72
C THR A 105 0.84 8.72 -23.71
N ALA A 106 2.02 9.36 -23.83
CA ALA A 106 3.08 8.91 -24.72
C ALA A 106 3.70 7.59 -24.24
N VAL A 107 3.91 7.43 -22.93
CA VAL A 107 4.39 6.17 -22.33
C VAL A 107 3.36 5.05 -22.55
N THR A 108 2.08 5.30 -22.23
CA THR A 108 0.99 4.33 -22.45
C THR A 108 0.90 3.88 -23.91
N TYR A 109 0.95 4.83 -24.84
CA TYR A 109 0.92 4.54 -26.26
C TYR A 109 2.13 3.71 -26.71
N THR A 110 3.31 4.03 -26.20
CA THR A 110 4.56 3.32 -26.50
C THR A 110 4.49 1.86 -26.03
N LEU A 111 4.06 1.62 -24.78
CA LEU A 111 3.93 0.28 -24.23
C LEU A 111 2.84 -0.54 -24.92
N ASN A 112 1.68 0.06 -25.21
CA ASN A 112 0.59 -0.62 -25.94
C ASN A 112 1.02 -1.02 -27.36
N ASN A 113 1.75 -0.17 -28.07
CA ASN A 113 2.28 -0.50 -29.39
C ASN A 113 3.36 -1.59 -29.36
N ALA A 114 4.06 -1.74 -28.24
CA ALA A 114 5.00 -2.81 -28.01
C ALA A 114 4.33 -4.14 -27.56
N GLY A 115 2.98 -4.16 -27.48
CA GLY A 115 2.20 -5.35 -27.13
C GLY A 115 2.00 -5.57 -25.63
N TYR A 116 2.41 -4.64 -24.78
CA TYR A 116 2.10 -4.69 -23.35
C TYR A 116 0.70 -4.15 -23.06
N MET A 117 0.09 -4.63 -21.98
CA MET A 117 -1.21 -4.15 -21.51
C MET A 117 -1.14 -3.87 -20.01
N SER A 118 -1.71 -2.75 -19.58
CA SER A 118 -1.78 -2.43 -18.16
C SER A 118 -2.72 -3.41 -17.43
N PRO A 119 -2.33 -3.97 -16.28
CA PRO A 119 -3.17 -4.91 -15.52
C PRO A 119 -4.55 -4.34 -15.14
N LYS A 120 -4.66 -3.01 -15.06
CA LYS A 120 -5.94 -2.33 -14.72
C LYS A 120 -6.86 -2.13 -15.94
N ALA A 121 -6.38 -2.31 -17.17
CA ALA A 121 -7.13 -1.98 -18.39
C ALA A 121 -8.33 -2.92 -18.68
N HIS A 122 -8.37 -4.11 -18.08
CA HIS A 122 -9.34 -5.15 -18.43
C HIS A 122 -10.22 -5.64 -17.26
N LYS A 123 -10.19 -4.98 -16.11
CA LYS A 123 -11.18 -5.31 -15.07
C LYS A 123 -12.57 -4.84 -15.55
N PRO A 124 -13.55 -5.76 -15.79
CA PRO A 124 -14.91 -5.35 -16.04
C PRO A 124 -15.37 -4.46 -14.90
N LYS A 125 -16.04 -3.35 -15.23
CA LYS A 125 -16.67 -2.51 -14.21
C LYS A 125 -17.75 -3.36 -13.55
N ALA A 126 -17.48 -3.89 -12.35
CA ALA A 126 -18.51 -4.49 -11.54
C ALA A 126 -19.60 -3.42 -11.30
N GLU A 127 -20.87 -3.81 -11.42
CA GLU A 127 -21.98 -2.95 -11.01
C GLU A 127 -21.80 -2.66 -9.51
N LYS A 128 -21.34 -1.46 -9.22
CA LYS A 128 -21.21 -1.00 -7.83
C LYS A 128 -22.60 -0.74 -7.31
N LYS A 129 -23.03 -1.54 -6.33
CA LYS A 129 -24.18 -1.16 -5.49
C LYS A 129 -23.91 0.25 -4.97
N LYS A 130 -24.81 1.19 -5.22
CA LYS A 130 -24.72 2.56 -4.70
C LYS A 130 -25.00 2.51 -3.20
N HIS A 131 -23.95 2.40 -2.38
CA HIS A 131 -24.07 2.67 -0.95
C HIS A 131 -23.97 4.17 -0.74
N LEU A 132 -24.81 4.70 0.15
CA LEU A 132 -24.67 6.09 0.59
C LEU A 132 -23.31 6.23 1.30
N PRO A 133 -22.46 7.15 0.86
CA PRO A 133 -21.19 7.35 1.54
C PRO A 133 -21.44 7.83 2.97
N ARG A 134 -20.71 7.29 3.93
CA ARG A 134 -20.67 7.84 5.29
C ARG A 134 -20.10 9.25 5.24
N GLU A 135 -20.63 10.16 6.04
CA GLU A 135 -20.04 11.49 6.23
C GLU A 135 -18.62 11.38 6.75
N GLU A 136 -17.74 12.18 6.17
CA GLU A 136 -16.35 12.29 6.56
C GLU A 136 -16.23 13.11 7.84
N ARG A 137 -15.26 12.77 8.69
CA ARG A 137 -14.92 13.62 9.82
C ARG A 137 -14.30 14.93 9.32
N PRO A 138 -14.64 16.07 9.91
CA PRO A 138 -14.15 17.36 9.42
C PRO A 138 -12.69 17.66 9.74
N CYS A 139 -12.16 17.07 10.82
CA CYS A 139 -10.87 17.46 11.39
C CYS A 139 -9.83 16.34 11.27
N GLU A 140 -8.58 16.73 10.94
CA GLU A 140 -7.42 15.82 11.00
C GLU A 140 -7.20 15.31 12.43
N GLY A 141 -7.01 13.99 12.61
CA GLY A 141 -6.82 13.36 13.91
C GLY A 141 -8.10 13.05 14.68
N GLU A 142 -9.28 13.39 14.14
CA GLU A 142 -10.56 13.09 14.80
C GLU A 142 -10.90 11.60 14.75
N LEU A 143 -10.60 10.93 13.62
CA LEU A 143 -10.88 9.51 13.43
C LEU A 143 -9.82 8.85 12.54
N LEU A 144 -9.18 7.80 13.04
CA LEU A 144 -8.37 6.91 12.22
C LEU A 144 -9.11 5.60 11.94
N GLN A 145 -9.16 5.18 10.67
CA GLN A 145 -9.56 3.82 10.31
C GLN A 145 -8.34 2.90 10.37
N LEU A 146 -8.52 1.73 11.00
CA LEU A 146 -7.49 0.72 11.18
C LEU A 146 -7.86 -0.56 10.46
N ASP A 147 -6.89 -1.18 9.83
CA ASP A 147 -7.05 -2.49 9.20
C ASP A 147 -5.71 -3.14 8.91
N GLY A 148 -5.70 -4.49 8.81
CA GLY A 148 -4.55 -5.27 8.39
C GLY A 148 -4.76 -5.82 6.98
N CYS A 149 -3.84 -5.57 6.07
CA CYS A 149 -3.92 -6.10 4.72
C CYS A 149 -2.94 -7.23 4.49
N LYS A 150 -3.48 -8.47 4.42
CA LYS A 150 -2.71 -9.66 4.06
C LYS A 150 -2.58 -9.78 2.55
N HIS A 151 -1.34 -9.69 2.04
CA HIS A 151 -1.07 -9.75 0.61
C HIS A 151 0.32 -10.34 0.34
N ASP A 152 0.54 -10.82 -0.89
CA ASP A 152 1.88 -11.19 -1.37
C ASP A 152 2.67 -9.93 -1.78
N TRP A 153 3.15 -9.21 -0.76
CA TRP A 153 3.82 -7.91 -0.94
C TRP A 153 5.17 -8.03 -1.64
N PHE A 154 5.86 -9.16 -1.47
CA PHE A 154 7.18 -9.41 -2.06
C PHE A 154 7.12 -10.20 -3.37
N MET A 155 5.92 -10.58 -3.85
CA MET A 155 5.72 -11.37 -5.08
C MET A 155 6.47 -12.72 -5.06
N ASN A 156 6.61 -13.34 -3.88
CA ASN A 156 7.31 -14.60 -3.65
C ASN A 156 6.37 -15.75 -3.23
N LYS A 157 5.04 -15.53 -3.36
CA LYS A 157 3.94 -16.43 -2.92
C LYS A 157 3.75 -16.52 -1.41
N HIS A 158 4.60 -15.89 -0.62
CA HIS A 158 4.43 -15.75 0.82
C HIS A 158 3.66 -14.47 1.14
N LYS A 159 2.63 -14.57 1.98
CA LYS A 159 1.77 -13.44 2.33
C LYS A 159 2.14 -12.89 3.70
N THR A 160 2.54 -11.65 3.75
CA THR A 160 2.72 -10.87 4.97
C THR A 160 1.59 -9.87 5.16
N VAL A 161 1.52 -9.21 6.29
CA VAL A 161 0.45 -8.26 6.63
C VAL A 161 1.02 -6.87 6.85
N ILE A 162 0.48 -5.88 6.16
CA ILE A 162 0.72 -4.48 6.50
C ILE A 162 -0.44 -4.00 7.39
N HIS A 163 -0.12 -3.56 8.61
CA HIS A 163 -1.04 -2.85 9.51
C HIS A 163 -1.07 -1.39 9.10
N GLY A 164 -2.25 -0.86 8.85
CA GLY A 164 -2.41 0.52 8.38
C GLY A 164 -3.37 1.32 9.22
N MET A 165 -3.06 2.60 9.33
CA MET A 165 -3.94 3.61 9.91
C MET A 165 -4.09 4.74 8.92
N ILE A 166 -5.33 5.14 8.62
CA ILE A 166 -5.65 6.22 7.70
C ILE A 166 -6.57 7.23 8.36
N ASP A 167 -6.22 8.50 8.25
CA ASP A 167 -7.05 9.60 8.75
C ASP A 167 -8.29 9.80 7.86
N ASP A 168 -9.43 9.89 8.51
CA ASP A 168 -10.74 9.97 7.84
C ASP A 168 -10.95 11.30 7.11
N ALA A 169 -10.44 12.39 7.66
CA ALA A 169 -10.60 13.74 7.11
C ALA A 169 -9.66 14.03 5.95
N THR A 170 -8.40 13.64 6.08
CA THR A 170 -7.36 14.00 5.11
C THR A 170 -7.01 12.89 4.12
N HIS A 171 -7.52 11.68 4.32
CA HIS A 171 -7.15 10.46 3.57
C HIS A 171 -5.65 10.11 3.66
N LYS A 172 -4.93 10.69 4.60
CA LYS A 172 -3.50 10.41 4.82
C LYS A 172 -3.34 9.10 5.58
N PRO A 173 -2.66 8.06 5.04
CA PRO A 173 -2.12 7.03 5.89
C PRO A 173 -1.17 7.67 6.91
N THR A 174 -1.45 7.44 8.19
CA THR A 174 -0.65 8.00 9.29
C THR A 174 0.49 7.08 9.68
N ALA A 175 0.27 5.77 9.54
CA ALA A 175 1.29 4.74 9.71
C ALA A 175 1.00 3.53 8.84
N LEU A 176 2.07 2.89 8.35
CA LEU A 176 2.08 1.58 7.72
C LEU A 176 3.18 0.76 8.40
N TYR A 177 2.84 -0.44 8.86
CA TYR A 177 3.80 -1.33 9.52
C TYR A 177 3.59 -2.77 9.12
N MET A 178 4.62 -3.43 8.62
CA MET A 178 4.56 -4.80 8.13
C MET A 178 4.98 -5.79 9.23
N CYS A 179 4.20 -6.85 9.36
CA CYS A 179 4.52 -8.04 10.14
C CYS A 179 4.25 -9.30 9.34
N GLU A 180 4.74 -10.43 9.82
CA GLU A 180 4.48 -11.73 9.25
C GLU A 180 2.99 -12.06 9.23
N ASN A 181 2.28 -11.78 10.33
CA ASN A 181 0.85 -11.98 10.47
C ASN A 181 0.20 -10.74 11.11
N GLU A 182 -1.14 -10.68 11.00
CA GLU A 182 -1.91 -9.69 11.70
C GLU A 182 -1.82 -9.92 13.22
N CYS A 183 -1.42 -8.88 13.97
CA CYS A 183 -1.17 -8.99 15.40
C CYS A 183 -1.30 -7.66 16.13
N LEU A 184 -1.51 -7.73 17.44
CA LEU A 184 -1.61 -6.57 18.32
C LEU A 184 -0.34 -5.70 18.26
N LEU A 185 0.84 -6.33 18.25
CA LEU A 185 2.12 -5.63 18.19
C LEU A 185 2.23 -4.73 16.95
N GLY A 186 1.78 -5.20 15.80
CA GLY A 186 1.79 -4.40 14.55
C GLY A 186 0.92 -3.15 14.65
N TYR A 187 -0.25 -3.25 15.27
CA TYR A 187 -1.12 -2.08 15.50
C TYR A 187 -0.56 -1.14 16.58
N GLN A 188 0.06 -1.67 17.62
CA GLN A 188 0.71 -0.86 18.64
C GLN A 188 1.87 -0.06 18.07
N GLU A 189 2.71 -0.68 17.24
CA GLU A 189 3.82 0.02 16.58
C GLU A 189 3.31 1.03 15.54
N ALA A 190 2.26 0.72 14.78
CA ALA A 190 1.64 1.68 13.88
C ALA A 190 1.08 2.91 14.62
N LEU A 191 0.44 2.71 15.77
CA LEU A 191 -0.06 3.81 16.60
C LEU A 191 1.09 4.64 17.21
N ARG A 192 2.17 4.01 17.62
CA ARG A 192 3.38 4.67 18.09
C ARG A 192 3.98 5.57 17.01
N ARG A 193 4.15 5.05 15.79
CA ARG A 193 4.66 5.82 14.64
C ARG A 193 3.74 6.97 14.28
N THR A 194 2.42 6.80 14.39
CA THR A 194 1.45 7.89 14.21
C THR A 194 1.71 9.00 15.23
N ASN A 195 1.84 8.65 16.52
CA ASN A 195 2.13 9.64 17.56
C ASN A 195 3.47 10.35 17.34
N GLU A 196 4.52 9.62 16.97
CA GLU A 196 5.84 10.19 16.69
C GLU A 196 5.80 11.18 15.51
N LYS A 197 4.99 10.88 14.47
CA LYS A 197 4.89 11.69 13.26
C LYS A 197 4.00 12.91 13.42
N TYR A 198 2.86 12.78 14.11
CA TYR A 198 1.85 13.84 14.23
C TYR A 198 1.91 14.58 15.56
N GLY A 199 2.74 14.13 16.50
CA GLY A 199 2.90 14.73 17.83
C GLY A 199 1.71 14.51 18.76
N GLY A 200 0.89 13.46 18.52
CA GLY A 200 -0.28 13.16 19.34
C GLY A 200 -1.04 11.93 18.86
N PHE A 201 -2.02 11.54 19.66
CA PHE A 201 -2.96 10.44 19.41
C PHE A 201 -4.28 10.96 18.82
N PRO A 202 -5.01 10.15 18.03
CA PRO A 202 -6.33 10.55 17.51
C PRO A 202 -7.40 10.54 18.61
N GLU A 203 -8.48 11.32 18.44
CA GLU A 203 -9.65 11.26 19.32
C GLU A 203 -10.34 9.89 19.29
N ALA A 204 -10.42 9.26 18.11
CA ALA A 204 -11.06 7.97 17.95
C ALA A 204 -10.36 7.08 16.92
N VAL A 205 -10.53 5.78 17.11
CA VAL A 205 -10.11 4.75 16.16
C VAL A 205 -11.31 3.90 15.71
N TYR A 206 -11.34 3.54 14.45
CA TYR A 206 -12.41 2.76 13.82
C TYR A 206 -11.86 1.46 13.24
N SER A 207 -12.21 0.33 13.84
CA SER A 207 -11.72 -0.99 13.46
C SER A 207 -12.87 -1.97 13.19
N ASP A 208 -12.55 -3.15 12.70
CA ASP A 208 -13.48 -4.29 12.72
C ASP A 208 -13.62 -4.88 14.13
N ARG A 209 -14.36 -5.97 14.23
CA ARG A 209 -14.59 -6.70 15.50
C ARG A 209 -13.67 -7.91 15.65
N SER A 210 -12.44 -7.84 15.14
CA SER A 210 -11.48 -8.91 15.36
C SER A 210 -11.15 -9.04 16.86
N SER A 211 -10.66 -10.20 17.25
CA SER A 211 -10.29 -10.49 18.65
C SER A 211 -9.13 -9.63 19.17
N ILE A 212 -8.42 -8.94 18.30
CA ILE A 212 -7.40 -7.95 18.66
C ILE A 212 -8.06 -6.72 19.28
N PHE A 213 -9.16 -6.25 18.68
CA PHE A 213 -9.80 -4.98 19.02
C PHE A 213 -10.95 -5.12 20.01
N CYS A 214 -11.73 -6.20 19.96
CA CYS A 214 -12.83 -6.39 20.87
C CYS A 214 -12.97 -7.85 21.34
N VAL A 215 -13.52 -8.01 22.53
CA VAL A 215 -13.81 -9.32 23.09
C VAL A 215 -15.10 -9.84 22.46
N THR A 216 -15.04 -11.00 21.84
CA THR A 216 -16.22 -11.68 21.28
C THR A 216 -16.91 -12.52 22.38
N LYS A 217 -18.21 -12.79 22.21
CA LYS A 217 -18.96 -13.66 23.14
C LYS A 217 -18.29 -15.02 23.35
N GLU A 218 -17.74 -15.60 22.27
CA GLU A 218 -17.02 -16.87 22.32
C GLU A 218 -15.74 -16.82 23.18
N ASN A 219 -15.09 -15.68 23.26
CA ASN A 219 -13.91 -15.47 24.10
C ASN A 219 -14.27 -15.24 25.56
N LEU A 220 -15.42 -14.62 25.85
CA LEU A 220 -15.95 -14.49 27.21
C LEU A 220 -16.34 -15.84 27.80
N GLU A 221 -16.91 -16.75 27.02
CA GLU A 221 -17.29 -18.10 27.45
C GLU A 221 -16.08 -18.99 27.79
N LYS A 222 -14.89 -18.65 27.29
CA LYS A 222 -13.63 -19.36 27.58
C LYS A 222 -12.95 -18.94 28.88
N VAL A 223 -13.48 -17.95 29.60
CA VAL A 223 -12.92 -17.51 30.89
C VAL A 223 -13.20 -18.60 31.93
N SER A 224 -12.14 -19.20 32.48
CA SER A 224 -12.28 -20.24 33.50
C SER A 224 -12.90 -19.69 34.79
N ILE A 225 -13.60 -20.54 35.53
CA ILE A 225 -14.19 -20.17 36.84
C ILE A 225 -13.12 -19.65 37.81
N GLN A 226 -11.90 -20.20 37.76
CA GLN A 226 -10.77 -19.73 38.58
C GLN A 226 -10.32 -18.32 38.24
N GLU A 227 -10.32 -17.96 36.95
CA GLU A 227 -10.01 -16.61 36.51
C GLU A 227 -11.11 -15.61 36.87
N GLN A 228 -12.38 -16.01 36.80
CA GLN A 228 -13.51 -15.20 37.27
C GLN A 228 -13.44 -14.95 38.76
N LEU A 229 -13.13 -15.99 39.57
CA LEU A 229 -12.97 -15.87 41.02
C LEU A 229 -11.71 -15.05 41.40
N ALA A 230 -10.69 -15.03 40.57
CA ALA A 230 -9.50 -14.20 40.74
C ALA A 230 -9.72 -12.72 40.37
N GLY A 231 -10.94 -12.34 39.96
CA GLY A 231 -11.27 -10.97 39.55
C GLY A 231 -10.57 -10.52 38.30
N ILE A 232 -10.12 -11.46 37.45
CA ILE A 232 -9.50 -11.15 36.16
C ILE A 232 -10.60 -10.72 35.18
N ASP A 233 -10.73 -9.42 34.98
CA ASP A 233 -11.66 -8.86 34.03
C ASP A 233 -11.07 -9.04 32.60
N LYS A 234 -11.67 -9.94 31.83
CA LYS A 234 -11.37 -10.16 30.41
C LYS A 234 -12.42 -9.51 29.49
N SER A 235 -13.22 -8.58 30.00
CA SER A 235 -14.24 -7.87 29.23
C SER A 235 -13.61 -6.95 28.15
N GLU A 236 -12.32 -6.64 28.29
CA GLU A 236 -11.58 -5.76 27.40
C GLU A 236 -10.29 -6.37 26.90
N THR A 237 -9.97 -6.10 25.62
CA THR A 237 -8.69 -6.50 25.01
C THR A 237 -7.55 -5.61 25.51
N GLN A 238 -6.29 -6.04 25.30
CA GLN A 238 -5.13 -5.19 25.57
C GLN A 238 -5.14 -3.91 24.73
N TRP A 239 -5.70 -3.97 23.50
CA TRP A 239 -5.91 -2.80 22.65
C TRP A 239 -6.87 -1.80 23.28
N GLN A 240 -8.03 -2.25 23.74
CA GLN A 240 -9.02 -1.38 24.37
C GLN A 240 -8.46 -0.71 25.64
N LYS A 241 -7.81 -1.48 26.52
CA LYS A 241 -7.16 -0.94 27.73
C LYS A 241 -6.07 0.09 27.40
N MET A 242 -5.32 -0.12 26.33
CA MET A 242 -4.34 0.85 25.86
C MET A 242 -5.02 2.13 25.36
N CYS A 243 -6.06 2.01 24.55
CA CYS A 243 -6.82 3.15 24.04
C CYS A 243 -7.48 3.94 25.17
N GLU A 244 -8.04 3.28 26.17
CA GLU A 244 -8.63 3.93 27.36
C GLU A 244 -7.59 4.80 28.10
N VAL A 245 -6.41 4.26 28.39
CA VAL A 245 -5.32 5.02 29.02
C VAL A 245 -4.86 6.20 28.16
N LEU A 246 -4.88 6.06 26.84
CA LEU A 246 -4.50 7.11 25.90
C LEU A 246 -5.64 8.10 25.61
N ASN A 247 -6.82 7.95 26.19
CA ASN A 247 -8.04 8.73 25.90
C ASN A 247 -8.47 8.63 24.42
N ILE A 248 -8.30 7.47 23.79
CA ILE A 248 -8.72 7.19 22.43
C ILE A 248 -10.03 6.41 22.47
N GLN A 249 -11.07 6.91 21.81
CA GLN A 249 -12.34 6.22 21.69
C GLN A 249 -12.24 5.05 20.68
N CYS A 250 -12.58 3.83 21.09
CA CYS A 250 -12.70 2.68 20.18
C CYS A 250 -14.11 2.61 19.60
N ILE A 251 -14.20 2.67 18.27
CA ILE A 251 -15.46 2.51 17.52
C ILE A 251 -15.34 1.26 16.66
N PHE A 252 -16.32 0.37 16.74
CA PHE A 252 -16.29 -0.91 16.01
C PHE A 252 -17.27 -0.91 14.86
N ALA A 253 -16.79 -1.26 13.66
CA ALA A 253 -17.60 -1.35 12.45
C ALA A 253 -18.73 -2.37 12.64
N LEU A 254 -19.93 -1.99 12.24
CA LEU A 254 -21.10 -2.86 12.18
C LEU A 254 -21.19 -3.61 10.85
N SER A 255 -20.58 -3.05 9.80
CA SER A 255 -20.52 -3.66 8.47
C SER A 255 -19.16 -3.39 7.80
N PRO A 256 -18.71 -4.25 6.88
CA PRO A 256 -17.46 -4.05 6.13
C PRO A 256 -17.44 -2.75 5.34
N GLU A 257 -18.58 -2.35 4.76
CA GLU A 257 -18.71 -1.17 3.89
C GLU A 257 -18.38 0.15 4.61
N ALA A 258 -18.43 0.13 5.94
CA ALA A 258 -18.15 1.31 6.75
C ALA A 258 -16.66 1.70 6.78
N LYS A 259 -15.73 0.82 6.33
CA LYS A 259 -14.27 1.05 6.25
C LYS A 259 -13.77 1.40 4.84
N GLY A 260 -14.59 1.98 4.00
CA GLY A 260 -14.28 2.21 2.58
C GLY A 260 -13.03 3.05 2.27
N ARG A 261 -12.46 3.80 3.24
CA ARG A 261 -11.23 4.56 3.01
C ARG A 261 -10.00 3.67 3.08
N ILE A 262 -9.88 2.89 4.14
CA ILE A 262 -8.75 1.99 4.29
C ILE A 262 -8.79 0.89 3.24
N GLU A 263 -9.97 0.46 2.78
CA GLU A 263 -10.09 -0.47 1.65
C GLU A 263 -9.52 0.11 0.35
N ARG A 264 -9.81 1.39 0.06
CA ARG A 264 -9.23 2.09 -1.10
C ARG A 264 -7.72 2.29 -0.97
N LEU A 265 -7.23 2.53 0.26
CA LEU A 265 -5.79 2.56 0.52
C LEU A 265 -5.16 1.22 0.12
N TRP A 266 -5.72 0.11 0.58
CA TRP A 266 -5.21 -1.22 0.23
C TRP A 266 -5.26 -1.50 -1.27
N GLU A 267 -6.35 -1.17 -1.95
CA GLU A 267 -6.45 -1.31 -3.40
C GLU A 267 -5.34 -0.52 -4.12
N THR A 268 -5.03 0.66 -3.64
CA THR A 268 -3.97 1.50 -4.19
C THR A 268 -2.59 0.92 -3.89
N LEU A 269 -2.29 0.54 -2.65
CA LEU A 269 -0.99 0.01 -2.23
C LEU A 269 -0.69 -1.36 -2.85
N GLN A 270 -1.68 -2.26 -2.95
CA GLN A 270 -1.53 -3.54 -3.66
C GLN A 270 -1.17 -3.37 -5.14
N GLY A 271 -1.63 -2.29 -5.76
CA GLY A 271 -1.25 -1.95 -7.14
C GLY A 271 0.11 -1.28 -7.26
N ARG A 272 0.81 -0.95 -6.18
CA ARG A 272 2.05 -0.16 -6.17
C ARG A 272 3.19 -0.86 -5.45
N LEU A 273 3.06 -1.14 -4.16
CA LEU A 273 4.15 -1.62 -3.31
C LEU A 273 4.83 -2.90 -3.81
N PRO A 274 4.13 -3.95 -4.29
CA PRO A 274 4.82 -5.15 -4.77
C PRO A 274 5.80 -4.86 -5.91
N TYR A 275 5.44 -3.96 -6.81
CA TYR A 275 6.29 -3.58 -7.93
C TYR A 275 7.45 -2.67 -7.51
N ILE A 276 7.19 -1.75 -6.58
CA ILE A 276 8.22 -0.88 -6.00
C ILE A 276 9.23 -1.70 -5.20
N PHE A 277 8.77 -2.62 -4.35
CA PHE A 277 9.63 -3.52 -3.58
C PHE A 277 10.53 -4.35 -4.49
N ARG A 278 9.93 -4.96 -5.53
CA ARG A 278 10.70 -5.70 -6.53
C ARG A 278 11.75 -4.84 -7.23
N PHE A 279 11.39 -3.62 -7.61
CA PHE A 279 12.30 -2.69 -8.28
C PHE A 279 13.46 -2.27 -7.37
N LEU A 280 13.19 -1.98 -6.10
CA LEU A 280 14.19 -1.56 -5.11
C LEU A 280 14.94 -2.73 -4.46
N GLY A 281 14.58 -3.99 -4.78
CA GLY A 281 15.18 -5.17 -4.16
C GLY A 281 14.80 -5.38 -2.70
N ILE A 282 13.68 -4.80 -2.25
CA ILE A 282 13.15 -4.97 -0.90
C ILE A 282 12.46 -6.33 -0.79
N ASN A 283 12.99 -7.22 0.03
CA ASN A 283 12.51 -8.59 0.18
C ASN A 283 12.44 -9.10 1.63
N THR A 284 12.68 -8.21 2.61
CA THR A 284 12.54 -8.49 4.04
C THR A 284 11.57 -7.52 4.71
N ILE A 285 10.98 -7.95 5.83
CA ILE A 285 10.02 -7.13 6.61
C ILE A 285 10.71 -5.88 7.16
N GLU A 286 11.95 -5.99 7.62
CA GLU A 286 12.74 -4.88 8.16
C GLU A 286 12.97 -3.79 7.10
N ALA A 287 13.47 -4.19 5.93
CA ALA A 287 13.70 -3.25 4.82
C ALA A 287 12.38 -2.63 4.32
N ALA A 288 11.28 -3.41 4.32
CA ALA A 288 9.96 -2.90 3.99
C ALA A 288 9.48 -1.86 5.02
N ASN A 289 9.67 -2.11 6.32
CA ASN A 289 9.28 -1.18 7.38
C ASN A 289 10.10 0.12 7.38
N GLU A 290 11.37 0.05 7.02
CA GLU A 290 12.21 1.23 6.81
C GLU A 290 11.70 2.05 5.60
N PHE A 291 11.47 1.39 4.47
CA PHE A 291 10.91 2.03 3.28
C PHE A 291 9.53 2.64 3.54
N LEU A 292 8.61 1.90 4.17
CA LEU A 292 7.24 2.35 4.43
C LEU A 292 7.21 3.62 5.29
N SER A 293 8.18 3.80 6.20
CA SER A 293 8.26 4.99 7.07
C SER A 293 8.46 6.29 6.28
N THR A 294 9.18 6.25 5.18
CA THR A 294 9.45 7.38 4.28
C THR A 294 8.44 7.46 3.12
N TYR A 295 8.00 6.31 2.63
CA TYR A 295 7.04 6.23 1.53
C TYR A 295 5.69 6.89 1.84
N ILE A 296 5.27 6.86 3.11
CA ILE A 296 4.04 7.55 3.56
C ILE A 296 4.04 9.02 3.17
N ASP A 297 5.16 9.73 3.24
CA ASP A 297 5.22 11.15 2.91
C ASP A 297 5.02 11.37 1.41
N ILE A 298 5.70 10.57 0.58
CA ILE A 298 5.53 10.58 -0.88
C ILE A 298 4.08 10.25 -1.26
N PHE A 299 3.48 9.26 -0.58
CA PHE A 299 2.09 8.89 -0.82
C PHE A 299 1.14 10.02 -0.44
N ASN A 300 1.35 10.65 0.71
CA ASN A 300 0.51 11.74 1.20
C ASN A 300 0.56 12.97 0.30
N GLU A 301 1.71 13.35 -0.21
CA GLU A 301 1.84 14.44 -1.18
C GLU A 301 0.99 14.21 -2.44
N GLN A 302 0.82 12.95 -2.84
CA GLN A 302 0.14 12.59 -4.09
C GLN A 302 -1.36 12.32 -3.92
N PHE A 303 -1.79 11.79 -2.77
CA PHE A 303 -3.14 11.22 -2.61
C PHE A 303 -3.96 11.83 -1.47
N SER A 304 -3.38 12.67 -0.62
CA SER A 304 -4.14 13.31 0.45
C SER A 304 -5.07 14.40 -0.07
N VAL A 305 -6.05 14.74 0.75
CA VAL A 305 -6.99 15.85 0.54
C VAL A 305 -6.92 16.81 1.71
N ASP A 306 -7.35 18.05 1.49
CA ASP A 306 -7.49 19.01 2.58
C ASP A 306 -8.68 18.64 3.46
N PRO A 307 -8.57 18.73 4.79
CA PRO A 307 -9.69 18.50 5.69
C PRO A 307 -10.74 19.62 5.57
N GLN A 308 -11.97 19.34 5.98
CA GLN A 308 -13.02 20.36 5.98
C GLN A 308 -12.78 21.47 7.00
N SER A 309 -11.98 21.20 8.03
CA SER A 309 -11.61 22.12 9.09
C SER A 309 -10.12 22.10 9.33
N ASP A 310 -9.51 23.27 9.50
CA ASP A 310 -8.10 23.43 9.84
C ASP A 310 -7.75 23.02 11.29
N ILE A 311 -8.78 22.73 12.11
CA ILE A 311 -8.59 22.29 13.49
C ILE A 311 -8.00 20.88 13.49
N LYS A 312 -6.89 20.69 14.19
CA LYS A 312 -6.29 19.38 14.42
C LYS A 312 -6.76 18.82 15.76
N LYS A 313 -7.10 17.54 15.77
CA LYS A 313 -7.67 16.83 16.93
C LYS A 313 -6.69 15.84 17.56
N TRP A 314 -5.40 15.96 17.21
CA TRP A 314 -4.35 15.22 17.87
C TRP A 314 -4.21 15.69 19.32
N HIS A 315 -4.12 14.74 20.25
CA HIS A 315 -3.97 15.04 21.67
C HIS A 315 -2.81 14.26 22.31
N ASN A 316 -2.25 14.79 23.37
CA ASN A 316 -1.20 14.13 24.13
C ASN A 316 -1.78 13.04 25.02
N ALA A 317 -0.98 11.99 25.26
CA ALA A 317 -1.31 11.06 26.34
C ALA A 317 -1.27 11.77 27.70
N PRO A 318 -1.92 11.19 28.73
CA PRO A 318 -1.80 11.66 30.11
C PRO A 318 -0.34 11.77 30.56
N GLU A 319 -0.06 12.76 31.44
CA GLU A 319 1.28 12.94 31.99
C GLU A 319 1.79 11.66 32.69
N ASN A 320 3.08 11.41 32.57
CA ASN A 320 3.76 10.22 33.10
C ASN A 320 3.34 8.87 32.46
N THR A 321 2.73 8.88 31.30
CA THR A 321 2.41 7.64 30.57
C THR A 321 3.69 6.89 30.18
N ASN A 322 3.83 5.66 30.66
CA ASN A 322 4.91 4.76 30.25
C ASN A 322 4.54 4.11 28.91
N TYR A 323 4.95 4.74 27.80
CA TYR A 323 4.65 4.28 26.45
C TYR A 323 5.16 2.87 26.18
N ASP A 324 6.35 2.53 26.66
CA ASP A 324 6.94 1.22 26.43
C ASP A 324 6.16 0.11 27.12
N TYR A 325 5.67 0.37 28.34
CA TYR A 325 4.78 -0.56 29.01
C TYR A 325 3.41 -0.64 28.32
N LEU A 326 2.84 0.51 27.98
CA LEU A 326 1.50 0.60 27.44
C LEU A 326 1.40 -0.06 26.06
N MET A 327 2.39 0.18 25.19
CA MET A 327 2.47 -0.33 23.83
C MET A 327 3.33 -1.61 23.74
N SER A 328 3.21 -2.48 24.72
CA SER A 328 3.78 -3.83 24.70
C SER A 328 2.68 -4.88 24.73
N VAL A 329 2.92 -6.00 24.08
CA VAL A 329 2.10 -7.21 24.25
C VAL A 329 2.44 -7.79 25.63
N LYS A 330 1.43 -7.87 26.51
CA LYS A 330 1.60 -8.25 27.92
C LYS A 330 1.16 -9.68 28.17
N SER A 331 1.94 -10.39 28.96
CA SER A 331 1.55 -11.69 29.52
C SER A 331 2.04 -11.83 30.96
N GLU A 332 1.21 -12.44 31.82
CA GLU A 332 1.59 -12.68 33.22
C GLU A 332 2.32 -14.02 33.35
N LYS A 333 3.41 -14.04 34.09
CA LYS A 333 4.19 -15.25 34.37
C LYS A 333 4.65 -15.26 35.83
N THR A 334 4.79 -16.47 36.36
CA THR A 334 5.42 -16.69 37.66
C THR A 334 6.84 -17.18 37.46
N VAL A 335 7.79 -16.44 38.01
CA VAL A 335 9.20 -16.79 37.98
C VAL A 335 9.47 -17.84 39.07
N LYS A 336 10.20 -18.91 38.74
CA LYS A 336 10.56 -19.99 39.65
C LYS A 336 11.60 -19.53 40.68
N SER A 337 11.84 -20.38 41.70
CA SER A 337 12.81 -20.09 42.75
C SER A 337 14.25 -19.85 42.26
N ASN A 338 14.61 -20.49 41.14
CA ASN A 338 15.92 -20.33 40.50
C ASN A 338 15.98 -19.15 39.50
N GLY A 339 14.99 -18.26 39.50
CA GLY A 339 14.93 -17.12 38.60
C GLY A 339 14.50 -17.45 37.14
N THR A 340 14.09 -18.67 36.86
CA THR A 340 13.72 -19.06 35.50
C THR A 340 12.19 -19.05 35.27
N PHE A 341 11.80 -18.81 34.03
CA PHE A 341 10.42 -18.95 33.56
C PHE A 341 10.39 -19.42 32.10
N CYS A 342 9.26 -19.91 31.63
CA CYS A 342 9.05 -20.28 30.24
C CYS A 342 8.10 -19.31 29.55
N TYR A 343 8.47 -18.90 28.34
CA TYR A 343 7.63 -18.09 27.45
C TYR A 343 7.60 -18.73 26.08
N HIS A 344 6.42 -19.21 25.66
CA HIS A 344 6.20 -19.93 24.41
C HIS A 344 7.20 -21.07 24.10
N GLY A 345 7.60 -21.82 25.13
CA GLY A 345 8.52 -22.94 24.99
C GLY A 345 9.99 -22.61 25.24
N GLU A 346 10.37 -21.34 25.12
CA GLU A 346 11.71 -20.87 25.44
C GLU A 346 11.88 -20.63 26.95
N LYS A 347 13.07 -20.90 27.47
CA LYS A 347 13.38 -20.74 28.89
C LYS A 347 14.25 -19.51 29.10
N PHE A 348 13.77 -18.60 29.92
CA PHE A 348 14.42 -17.35 30.24
C PHE A 348 14.82 -17.30 31.70
N TYR A 349 15.78 -16.46 32.02
CA TYR A 349 16.24 -16.14 33.35
C TYR A 349 16.04 -14.63 33.65
N CYS A 350 15.66 -14.32 34.89
CA CYS A 350 15.66 -12.96 35.41
C CYS A 350 16.01 -12.93 36.90
N LYS A 351 16.40 -11.76 37.40
CA LYS A 351 16.79 -11.55 38.82
C LYS A 351 15.61 -11.32 39.77
N LEU A 352 14.46 -11.98 39.52
CA LEU A 352 13.21 -11.81 40.31
C LEU A 352 12.59 -13.15 40.72
N PRO A 353 13.25 -13.97 41.55
CA PRO A 353 12.75 -15.28 41.91
C PRO A 353 11.44 -15.19 42.71
N LEU A 354 10.57 -16.19 42.49
CA LEU A 354 9.29 -16.37 43.21
C LEU A 354 8.32 -15.19 43.11
N LYS A 355 8.35 -14.45 42.02
CA LYS A 355 7.43 -13.32 41.80
C LYS A 355 6.49 -13.58 40.61
N LYS A 356 5.25 -13.09 40.75
CA LYS A 356 4.34 -12.93 39.63
C LYS A 356 4.69 -11.61 38.95
N VAL A 357 5.04 -11.67 37.65
CA VAL A 357 5.56 -10.55 36.88
C VAL A 357 4.80 -10.38 35.58
N THR A 358 4.81 -9.18 35.05
CA THR A 358 4.29 -8.92 33.68
C THR A 358 5.44 -8.96 32.69
N LEU A 359 5.38 -9.90 31.76
CA LEU A 359 6.23 -9.89 30.57
C LEU A 359 5.69 -8.85 29.59
N CYS A 360 6.58 -8.08 29.00
CA CYS A 360 6.29 -7.08 27.98
C CYS A 360 7.12 -7.37 26.74
N LEU A 361 6.46 -7.70 25.65
CA LEU A 361 7.09 -7.86 24.35
C LEU A 361 6.83 -6.62 23.50
N ASN A 362 7.89 -6.01 22.98
CA ASN A 362 7.83 -4.76 22.25
C ASN A 362 8.85 -4.77 21.11
N GLU A 363 8.51 -4.14 19.98
CA GLU A 363 9.38 -4.03 18.81
C GLU A 363 10.69 -3.31 19.10
N ARG A 364 10.71 -2.38 20.06
CA ARG A 364 11.85 -1.50 20.37
C ARG A 364 12.90 -2.13 21.28
N PHE A 365 12.51 -3.07 22.13
CA PHE A 365 13.43 -3.66 23.12
C PHE A 365 13.33 -5.19 23.25
N GLY A 366 12.50 -5.85 22.46
CA GLY A 366 12.27 -7.28 22.60
C GLY A 366 11.45 -7.64 23.84
N LEU A 367 11.90 -8.67 24.59
CA LEU A 367 11.20 -9.16 25.78
C LEU A 367 11.87 -8.62 27.05
N LYS A 368 11.08 -7.95 27.89
CA LYS A 368 11.49 -7.49 29.23
C LYS A 368 10.42 -7.79 30.26
N ILE A 369 10.78 -7.70 31.53
CA ILE A 369 9.85 -7.81 32.65
C ILE A 369 9.57 -6.42 33.19
N PHE A 370 8.27 -6.16 33.46
CA PHE A 370 7.84 -4.99 34.22
C PHE A 370 7.28 -5.45 35.58
N TYR A 371 7.89 -4.98 36.65
CA TYR A 371 7.50 -5.34 38.02
C TYR A 371 7.72 -4.16 38.96
N GLN A 372 6.71 -3.80 39.77
CA GLN A 372 6.74 -2.66 40.70
C GLN A 372 7.27 -1.35 40.06
N ASN A 373 6.76 -0.98 38.90
CA ASN A 373 7.15 0.20 38.14
C ASN A 373 8.64 0.24 37.71
N LYS A 374 9.29 -0.92 37.61
CA LYS A 374 10.68 -1.04 37.16
C LYS A 374 10.79 -2.06 36.03
N TRP A 375 11.71 -1.79 35.12
CA TRP A 375 12.09 -2.68 34.07
C TRP A 375 13.22 -3.61 34.49
N TYR A 376 13.11 -4.86 34.10
CA TYR A 376 14.14 -5.88 34.31
C TYR A 376 14.42 -6.59 33.00
N ASP A 377 15.70 -6.70 32.67
CA ASP A 377 16.13 -7.46 31.51
C ASP A 377 15.96 -8.95 31.77
N VAL A 378 15.75 -9.69 30.69
CA VAL A 378 15.70 -11.15 30.71
C VAL A 378 16.82 -11.69 29.82
N GLU A 379 17.33 -12.84 30.18
CA GLU A 379 18.38 -13.54 29.45
C GLU A 379 17.84 -14.90 29.02
N LEU A 380 18.25 -15.36 27.85
CA LEU A 380 17.92 -16.71 27.41
C LEU A 380 18.73 -17.69 28.28
N TYR A 381 18.02 -18.59 29.01
CA TYR A 381 18.66 -19.46 30.00
C TYR A 381 19.41 -20.64 29.36
N GLU A 382 18.78 -21.29 28.40
CA GLU A 382 19.37 -22.36 27.56
C GLU A 382 18.73 -22.27 26.18
N PRO A 383 19.51 -22.17 25.10
CA PRO A 383 18.96 -22.33 23.77
C PRO A 383 18.47 -23.78 23.64
N LEU A 384 17.16 -23.96 23.50
CA LEU A 384 16.61 -25.28 23.23
C LEU A 384 17.08 -25.76 21.87
N GLN A 385 17.70 -26.96 21.85
CA GLN A 385 18.01 -27.64 20.61
C GLN A 385 16.69 -27.93 19.87
N ASP A 386 16.48 -27.25 18.74
CA ASP A 386 15.55 -27.55 17.63
C ASP A 386 14.06 -27.91 17.93
N THR A 387 13.55 -27.75 19.13
CA THR A 387 12.11 -27.96 19.41
C THR A 387 11.41 -26.63 19.69
N TYR A 388 11.19 -25.85 18.65
CA TYR A 388 10.28 -24.73 18.74
C TYR A 388 8.86 -25.26 19.03
N SER A 389 8.26 -24.75 20.10
CA SER A 389 6.83 -24.97 20.33
C SER A 389 6.06 -24.37 19.15
N ASP A 390 5.31 -25.20 18.41
CA ASP A 390 4.42 -24.78 17.31
C ASP A 390 3.33 -23.81 17.77
N THR A 391 3.23 -23.56 19.08
CA THR A 391 2.23 -22.69 19.70
C THR A 391 2.64 -21.23 19.79
N MET A 392 3.92 -20.87 19.53
CA MET A 392 4.35 -19.47 19.59
C MET A 392 3.91 -18.73 18.33
N PRO A 393 3.26 -17.55 18.46
CA PRO A 393 2.98 -16.68 17.33
C PRO A 393 4.25 -16.32 16.54
N ILE A 394 4.20 -16.35 15.21
CA ILE A 394 5.38 -16.17 14.34
C ILE A 394 6.08 -14.85 14.62
N VAL A 395 5.33 -13.76 14.80
CA VAL A 395 5.88 -12.43 15.08
C VAL A 395 6.65 -12.39 16.41
N GLU A 396 6.14 -13.08 17.44
CA GLU A 396 6.82 -13.16 18.74
C GLU A 396 8.11 -14.00 18.66
N LYS A 397 8.09 -15.12 17.88
CA LYS A 397 9.30 -15.91 17.59
C LYS A 397 10.38 -15.06 16.93
N GLU A 398 10.00 -14.27 15.95
CA GLU A 398 10.93 -13.45 15.20
C GLU A 398 11.58 -12.37 16.06
N LEU A 399 10.80 -11.70 16.91
CA LEU A 399 11.34 -10.73 17.87
C LEU A 399 12.30 -11.40 18.88
N ILE A 400 11.94 -12.55 19.41
CA ILE A 400 12.83 -13.29 20.33
C ILE A 400 14.12 -13.68 19.62
N ARG A 401 14.05 -14.18 18.38
CA ARG A 401 15.24 -14.48 17.57
C ARG A 401 16.11 -13.24 17.39
N ARG A 402 15.53 -12.13 16.98
CA ARG A 402 16.24 -10.87 16.75
C ARG A 402 16.98 -10.37 17.98
N TYR A 403 16.36 -10.42 19.16
CA TYR A 403 16.93 -9.86 20.38
C TYR A 403 17.82 -10.82 21.18
N PHE A 404 17.61 -12.13 21.07
CA PHE A 404 18.30 -13.11 21.92
C PHE A 404 19.20 -14.08 21.17
N TYR A 405 19.06 -14.23 19.88
CA TYR A 405 19.86 -15.16 19.05
C TYR A 405 20.77 -14.47 18.02
N ALA A 406 20.70 -13.16 17.85
CA ALA A 406 21.47 -12.43 16.84
C ALA A 406 23.00 -12.61 17.03
N ASP A 407 23.48 -12.71 18.28
CA ASP A 407 24.91 -12.83 18.61
C ASP A 407 25.45 -14.27 18.58
N THR A 408 24.59 -15.28 18.60
CA THR A 408 25.04 -16.68 18.72
C THR A 408 25.31 -17.39 17.39
N HIS A 409 24.81 -16.84 16.26
CA HIS A 409 24.84 -17.55 14.97
C HIS A 409 25.05 -16.67 13.74
N SER A 410 26.07 -15.80 13.73
CA SER A 410 26.40 -15.04 12.52
C SER A 410 26.84 -15.90 11.31
N ASN A 411 27.13 -17.19 11.48
CA ASN A 411 27.66 -18.05 10.41
C ASN A 411 26.91 -19.35 10.08
N THR A 412 25.92 -19.77 10.87
CA THR A 412 25.25 -21.08 10.63
C THR A 412 23.84 -20.97 10.05
N TYR A 413 23.15 -19.84 10.18
CA TYR A 413 21.77 -19.67 9.73
C TYR A 413 21.61 -19.34 8.24
N LYS A 414 22.65 -18.86 7.57
CA LYS A 414 22.59 -18.59 6.11
C LYS A 414 22.51 -19.83 5.23
N MET A 415 22.72 -21.03 5.76
CA MET A 415 22.72 -22.27 4.98
C MET A 415 21.46 -23.16 5.11
N ARG A 416 20.49 -22.83 5.96
CA ARG A 416 19.30 -23.70 6.14
C ARG A 416 17.99 -23.15 5.55
N GLU A 417 17.97 -21.95 4.98
CA GLU A 417 16.76 -21.41 4.33
C GLU A 417 16.61 -21.78 2.84
N TYR A 418 17.54 -22.58 2.28
CA TYR A 418 17.51 -23.03 0.87
C TYR A 418 17.78 -24.52 0.76
N GLY A 419 17.04 -25.35 1.48
CA GLY A 419 17.03 -26.79 1.33
C GLY A 419 15.62 -27.30 1.13
#